data_3492e375902206a74984d6836bcdb4ac
#
_entry.id   3492e375902206a74984d6836bcdb4ac
#
_cell.length_a   1.000
_cell.length_b   1.000
_cell.length_c   1.000
_cell.angle_alpha   90.00
_cell.angle_beta   90.00
_cell.angle_gamma   90.00
#
_symmetry.space_group_name_H-M   'P 1'
#
loop_
_entity.id
_entity.type
_entity.pdbx_description
1 polymer ?
#
loop_
_entity_poly.entity_id
_entity_poly.type
_entity_poly.pdbx_seq_one_letter_code
_entity_poly.pdbx_strand_id
1 'polypeptide(L)'
;MNKNFIGVYPNILPPEYCEKIIKEFEDNLKYDAAIDLKQMHGGANHRSGTALFIRINDGWGETREVINQAVNRGVQAYYEEYPTTIARSTSHSIKLQRTKPGEGYHDWHCEAFNAASCHRVLFWMIYLNTTSEGEGTTEWIYQGVKEQPEQGKLIICPSGFTHTHRGNPTYKDTKYIATGWFTHQGE
;
A
#
# COMPACT_ATOMS: atom_id res chain seq x y z
N MET A 1 -3.72 25.11 9.70
CA MET A 1 -4.20 23.90 9.00
C MET A 1 -4.00 22.71 9.92
N ASN A 2 -5.01 21.90 10.13
CA ASN A 2 -4.87 20.67 10.92
C ASN A 2 -4.11 19.65 10.04
N LYS A 3 -2.82 19.48 10.29
CA LYS A 3 -2.01 18.49 9.58
C LYS A 3 -2.34 17.11 10.13
N ASN A 4 -2.88 16.23 9.28
CA ASN A 4 -3.32 14.88 9.67
C ASN A 4 -2.28 13.80 9.39
N PHE A 5 -1.10 14.16 8.90
CA PHE A 5 0.02 13.28 8.54
C PHE A 5 -0.32 12.23 7.47
N ILE A 6 -1.36 12.45 6.67
CA ILE A 6 -1.66 11.64 5.49
C ILE A 6 -1.26 12.45 4.27
N GLY A 7 -0.14 12.08 3.65
CA GLY A 7 0.32 12.65 2.39
C GLY A 7 -0.36 11.94 1.21
N VAL A 8 -0.91 12.70 0.27
CA VAL A 8 -1.58 12.19 -0.93
C VAL A 8 -0.94 12.81 -2.15
N TYR A 9 -0.36 11.98 -3.01
CA TYR A 9 0.45 12.41 -4.17
C TYR A 9 -0.16 11.80 -5.44
N PRO A 10 -0.97 12.57 -6.20
CA PRO A 10 -1.55 12.10 -7.45
C PRO A 10 -0.47 11.95 -8.54
N ASN A 11 -0.70 11.04 -9.46
CA ASN A 11 0.15 10.85 -10.65
C ASN A 11 1.64 10.60 -10.34
N ILE A 12 1.97 10.00 -9.18
CA ILE A 12 3.36 9.72 -8.81
C ILE A 12 3.97 8.58 -9.66
N LEU A 13 3.11 7.68 -10.11
CA LEU A 13 3.45 6.57 -11.00
C LEU A 13 2.63 6.70 -12.30
N PRO A 14 3.29 6.83 -13.48
CA PRO A 14 2.59 6.94 -14.76
C PRO A 14 1.68 5.74 -15.07
N PRO A 15 0.55 5.96 -15.79
CA PRO A 15 -0.42 4.90 -16.08
C PRO A 15 0.17 3.68 -16.77
N GLU A 16 1.08 3.86 -17.71
CA GLU A 16 1.73 2.77 -18.46
C GLU A 16 2.50 1.80 -17.56
N TYR A 17 3.13 2.32 -16.49
CA TYR A 17 3.79 1.47 -15.50
C TYR A 17 2.78 0.76 -14.59
N CYS A 18 1.69 1.42 -14.22
CA CYS A 18 0.62 0.79 -13.45
C CYS A 18 0.05 -0.43 -14.19
N GLU A 19 -0.26 -0.28 -15.47
CA GLU A 19 -0.79 -1.34 -16.33
C GLU A 19 0.22 -2.50 -16.51
N LYS A 20 1.49 -2.16 -16.72
CA LYS A 20 2.57 -3.14 -16.80
C LYS A 20 2.70 -3.97 -15.51
N ILE A 21 2.66 -3.32 -14.36
CA ILE A 21 2.75 -3.97 -13.04
C ILE A 21 1.56 -4.90 -12.81
N ILE A 22 0.34 -4.47 -13.16
CA ILE A 22 -0.86 -5.31 -13.05
C ILE A 22 -0.71 -6.55 -13.94
N LYS A 23 -0.29 -6.36 -15.20
CA LYS A 23 -0.09 -7.47 -16.11
C LYS A 23 0.95 -8.46 -15.59
N GLU A 24 2.08 -7.96 -15.11
CA GLU A 24 3.16 -8.80 -14.56
C GLU A 24 2.69 -9.55 -13.31
N PHE A 25 1.90 -8.91 -12.43
CA PHE A 25 1.27 -9.55 -11.29
C PHE A 25 0.38 -10.72 -11.72
N GLU A 26 -0.53 -10.52 -12.68
CA GLU A 26 -1.45 -11.57 -13.15
C GLU A 26 -0.72 -12.72 -13.84
N ASP A 27 0.31 -12.42 -14.62
CA ASP A 27 1.12 -13.43 -15.31
C ASP A 27 1.88 -14.30 -14.29
N ASN A 28 2.37 -13.72 -13.19
CA ASN A 28 3.14 -14.42 -12.16
C ASN A 28 2.30 -15.17 -11.13
N LEU A 29 0.99 -14.93 -11.04
CA LEU A 29 0.11 -15.71 -10.15
C LEU A 29 0.13 -17.23 -10.40
N LYS A 30 0.57 -17.65 -11.56
CA LYS A 30 0.66 -19.06 -11.95
C LYS A 30 1.94 -19.74 -11.48
N TYR A 31 2.99 -18.97 -11.22
CA TYR A 31 4.35 -19.46 -10.99
C TYR A 31 4.86 -19.18 -9.59
N ASP A 32 4.37 -18.11 -8.97
CA ASP A 32 4.82 -17.69 -7.64
C ASP A 32 3.87 -18.16 -6.54
N ALA A 33 4.41 -18.24 -5.32
CA ALA A 33 3.66 -18.49 -4.11
C ALA A 33 2.72 -17.31 -3.82
N ALA A 34 1.65 -17.20 -4.61
CA ALA A 34 0.59 -16.25 -4.35
C ALA A 34 -0.02 -16.53 -2.97
N ILE A 35 -0.06 -15.52 -2.12
CA ILE A 35 -0.61 -15.62 -0.78
C ILE A 35 -2.10 -15.32 -0.87
N ASP A 36 -2.93 -16.32 -0.54
CA ASP A 36 -4.34 -16.08 -0.24
C ASP A 36 -4.44 -15.39 1.12
N LEU A 37 -4.83 -14.13 1.11
CA LEU A 37 -4.91 -13.31 2.31
C LEU A 37 -5.95 -13.82 3.33
N LYS A 38 -6.92 -14.65 2.90
CA LYS A 38 -7.87 -15.32 3.81
C LYS A 38 -7.19 -16.28 4.78
N GLN A 39 -6.01 -16.78 4.41
CA GLN A 39 -5.23 -17.70 5.24
C GLN A 39 -4.33 -16.98 6.25
N MET A 40 -4.21 -15.65 6.13
CA MET A 40 -3.43 -14.83 7.05
C MET A 40 -4.34 -14.20 8.10
N HIS A 41 -4.00 -14.36 9.38
CA HIS A 41 -4.62 -13.62 10.50
C HIS A 41 -6.16 -13.66 10.59
N GLY A 42 -6.73 -14.77 11.00
CA GLY A 42 -8.12 -14.83 11.48
C GLY A 42 -9.21 -15.14 10.45
N GLY A 43 -8.85 -15.35 9.18
CA GLY A 43 -9.79 -15.85 8.17
C GLY A 43 -10.45 -14.76 7.31
N ALA A 44 -11.36 -15.22 6.43
CA ALA A 44 -11.96 -14.38 5.36
C ALA A 44 -12.79 -13.20 5.85
N ASN A 45 -13.29 -13.23 7.09
CA ASN A 45 -14.08 -12.14 7.66
C ASN A 45 -13.25 -10.89 7.98
N HIS A 46 -11.95 -11.05 8.16
CA HIS A 46 -11.03 -9.96 8.50
C HIS A 46 -10.38 -9.39 7.26
N ARG A 47 -9.92 -10.27 6.36
CA ARG A 47 -9.17 -9.89 5.18
C ARG A 47 -9.33 -10.92 4.07
N SER A 48 -9.50 -10.45 2.85
CA SER A 48 -9.52 -11.29 1.65
C SER A 48 -8.82 -10.60 0.49
N GLY A 49 -8.27 -11.40 -0.42
CA GLY A 49 -7.52 -10.94 -1.58
C GLY A 49 -6.34 -11.84 -1.91
N THR A 50 -5.60 -11.47 -2.93
CA THR A 50 -4.38 -12.18 -3.36
C THR A 50 -3.20 -11.24 -3.29
N ALA A 51 -2.06 -11.70 -2.77
CA ALA A 51 -0.84 -10.90 -2.69
C ALA A 51 0.40 -11.65 -3.20
N LEU A 52 1.35 -10.90 -3.76
CA LEU A 52 2.71 -11.32 -4.07
C LEU A 52 3.69 -10.37 -3.37
N PHE A 53 4.74 -10.90 -2.77
CA PHE A 53 5.85 -10.11 -2.25
C PHE A 53 6.99 -10.08 -3.26
N ILE A 54 7.37 -8.88 -3.69
CA ILE A 54 8.54 -8.67 -4.54
C ILE A 54 9.78 -8.63 -3.64
N ARG A 55 10.66 -9.59 -3.81
CA ARG A 55 11.94 -9.66 -3.10
C ARG A 55 13.09 -9.18 -3.99
N ILE A 56 14.25 -8.99 -3.39
CA ILE A 56 15.50 -8.80 -4.12
C ILE A 56 15.86 -10.15 -4.79
N ASN A 57 16.12 -10.15 -6.09
CA ASN A 57 16.55 -11.32 -6.89
C ASN A 57 15.44 -12.29 -7.36
N ASP A 58 14.18 -11.89 -7.41
CA ASP A 58 13.07 -12.74 -7.87
C ASP A 58 12.52 -12.40 -9.27
N GLY A 59 13.31 -11.74 -10.09
CA GLY A 59 12.95 -11.44 -11.50
C GLY A 59 12.13 -10.16 -11.70
N TRP A 60 11.73 -9.46 -10.66
CA TRP A 60 10.94 -8.22 -10.70
C TRP A 60 11.79 -6.93 -10.78
N GLY A 61 12.98 -6.98 -11.37
CA GLY A 61 13.97 -5.91 -11.28
C GLY A 61 13.47 -4.54 -11.73
N GLU A 62 12.85 -4.47 -12.91
CA GLU A 62 12.34 -3.21 -13.48
C GLU A 62 11.13 -2.70 -12.69
N THR A 63 10.15 -3.55 -12.41
CA THR A 63 8.96 -3.19 -11.62
C THR A 63 9.33 -2.68 -10.25
N ARG A 64 10.28 -3.33 -9.59
CA ARG A 64 10.79 -2.91 -8.30
C ARG A 64 11.46 -1.54 -8.36
N GLU A 65 12.30 -1.32 -9.36
CA GLU A 65 12.99 -0.05 -9.54
C GLU A 65 12.03 1.12 -9.76
N VAL A 66 11.05 0.95 -10.64
CA VAL A 66 10.04 1.96 -10.95
C VAL A 66 9.19 2.32 -9.71
N ILE A 67 8.76 1.31 -8.95
CA ILE A 67 8.01 1.54 -7.71
C ILE A 67 8.88 2.27 -6.68
N ASN A 68 10.13 1.85 -6.48
CA ASN A 68 11.04 2.49 -5.54
C ASN A 68 11.31 3.96 -5.90
N GLN A 69 11.51 4.27 -7.18
CA GLN A 69 11.68 5.65 -7.64
C GLN A 69 10.44 6.51 -7.38
N ALA A 70 9.24 5.98 -7.64
CA ALA A 70 7.99 6.67 -7.34
C ALA A 70 7.82 6.91 -5.83
N VAL A 71 8.03 5.90 -5.01
CA VAL A 71 7.95 5.98 -3.54
C VAL A 71 8.99 6.95 -2.98
N ASN A 72 10.22 6.96 -3.51
CA ASN A 72 11.28 7.88 -3.09
C ASN A 72 10.91 9.34 -3.40
N ARG A 73 10.35 9.63 -4.59
CA ARG A 73 9.84 10.98 -4.88
C ARG A 73 8.73 11.40 -3.92
N GLY A 74 7.79 10.49 -3.64
CA GLY A 74 6.70 10.78 -2.71
C GLY A 74 7.16 10.99 -1.27
N VAL A 75 8.11 10.20 -0.77
CA VAL A 75 8.61 10.38 0.60
C VAL A 75 9.44 11.66 0.76
N GLN A 76 10.15 12.10 -0.27
CA GLN A 76 10.81 13.41 -0.24
C GLN A 76 9.77 14.53 -0.10
N ALA A 77 8.71 14.52 -0.90
CA ALA A 77 7.61 15.50 -0.77
C ALA A 77 6.92 15.40 0.60
N TYR A 78 6.77 14.19 1.14
CA TYR A 78 6.23 13.98 2.49
C TYR A 78 7.11 14.62 3.57
N TYR A 79 8.42 14.48 3.48
CA TYR A 79 9.35 15.08 4.44
C TYR A 79 9.42 16.61 4.32
N GLU A 80 9.24 17.17 3.12
CA GLU A 80 9.11 18.62 2.95
C GLU A 80 7.84 19.16 3.61
N GLU A 81 6.74 18.43 3.53
CA GLU A 81 5.48 18.78 4.18
C GLU A 81 5.51 18.57 5.70
N TYR A 82 6.20 17.53 6.17
CA TYR A 82 6.29 17.11 7.57
C TYR A 82 7.76 17.00 8.04
N PRO A 83 8.50 18.10 8.10
CA PRO A 83 9.96 18.08 8.28
C PRO A 83 10.43 17.52 9.63
N THR A 84 9.55 17.45 10.64
CA THR A 84 9.88 16.88 11.96
C THR A 84 9.74 15.35 12.01
N THR A 85 9.25 14.73 10.94
CA THR A 85 9.08 13.28 10.87
C THR A 85 10.30 12.55 10.30
N ILE A 86 11.34 13.30 9.90
CA ILE A 86 12.51 12.75 9.26
C ILE A 86 13.24 11.83 10.22
N ALA A 87 13.17 10.57 9.95
CA ALA A 87 14.02 9.54 10.53
C ALA A 87 14.80 8.87 9.42
N ARG A 88 15.97 8.35 9.72
CA ARG A 88 16.67 7.46 8.78
C ARG A 88 15.83 6.20 8.60
N SER A 89 15.15 6.12 7.48
CA SER A 89 14.27 5.01 7.16
C SER A 89 14.43 4.59 5.70
N THR A 90 14.26 3.31 5.45
CA THR A 90 14.31 2.72 4.10
C THR A 90 13.11 1.82 3.87
N SER A 91 12.72 1.70 2.62
CA SER A 91 11.69 0.74 2.19
C SER A 91 12.37 -0.46 1.51
N HIS A 92 12.19 -1.66 2.05
CA HIS A 92 12.88 -2.86 1.57
C HIS A 92 11.96 -3.87 0.90
N SER A 93 10.69 -3.88 1.23
CA SER A 93 9.72 -4.85 0.73
C SER A 93 8.58 -4.18 0.00
N ILE A 94 8.22 -4.75 -1.13
CA ILE A 94 7.04 -4.35 -1.90
C ILE A 94 6.09 -5.53 -1.90
N LYS A 95 4.84 -5.28 -1.56
CA LYS A 95 3.73 -6.22 -1.68
C LYS A 95 2.77 -5.71 -2.75
N LEU A 96 2.59 -6.48 -3.80
CA LEU A 96 1.50 -6.28 -4.75
C LEU A 96 0.27 -6.99 -4.25
N GLN A 97 -0.90 -6.40 -4.42
CA GLN A 97 -2.15 -6.98 -3.93
C GLN A 97 -3.29 -6.74 -4.91
N ARG A 98 -4.08 -7.77 -5.14
CA ARG A 98 -5.37 -7.73 -5.84
C ARG A 98 -6.50 -7.97 -4.87
N THR A 99 -7.54 -7.15 -4.97
CA THR A 99 -8.80 -7.26 -4.24
C THR A 99 -9.93 -7.35 -5.27
N LYS A 100 -10.60 -8.49 -5.38
CA LYS A 100 -11.72 -8.73 -6.29
C LYS A 100 -13.05 -8.29 -5.65
N PRO A 101 -14.15 -8.19 -6.42
CA PRO A 101 -15.48 -7.97 -5.86
C PRO A 101 -15.83 -8.92 -4.72
N GLY A 102 -16.31 -8.38 -3.61
CA GLY A 102 -16.57 -9.09 -2.35
C GLY A 102 -15.36 -9.27 -1.44
N GLU A 103 -14.16 -8.90 -1.88
CA GLU A 103 -12.94 -8.94 -1.09
C GLU A 103 -12.62 -7.57 -0.48
N GLY A 104 -11.74 -7.56 0.54
CA GLY A 104 -11.29 -6.34 1.21
C GLY A 104 -10.40 -6.60 2.42
N TYR A 105 -10.00 -5.55 3.10
CA TYR A 105 -9.39 -5.62 4.42
C TYR A 105 -10.32 -4.89 5.39
N HIS A 106 -11.30 -5.64 5.91
CA HIS A 106 -12.47 -5.10 6.58
C HIS A 106 -12.17 -4.58 7.99
N ASP A 107 -11.14 -5.17 8.64
CA ASP A 107 -10.78 -4.78 10.00
C ASP A 107 -10.01 -3.47 10.05
N TRP A 108 -10.34 -2.69 11.06
CA TRP A 108 -9.55 -1.55 11.45
C TRP A 108 -8.20 -2.02 11.99
N HIS A 109 -7.11 -1.60 11.37
CA HIS A 109 -5.76 -2.00 11.74
C HIS A 109 -4.77 -0.85 11.58
N CYS A 110 -3.62 -1.02 12.21
CA CYS A 110 -2.43 -0.22 11.95
C CYS A 110 -1.29 -1.16 11.54
N GLU A 111 -0.25 -0.60 10.93
CA GLU A 111 0.83 -1.40 10.36
C GLU A 111 1.92 -1.77 11.37
N ALA A 112 2.04 -1.00 12.46
CA ALA A 112 2.98 -1.21 13.56
C ALA A 112 2.21 -1.57 14.85
N PHE A 113 1.80 -2.86 14.99
CA PHE A 113 0.90 -3.29 16.05
C PHE A 113 1.47 -4.35 17.00
N ASN A 114 2.67 -4.90 16.70
CA ASN A 114 3.33 -5.91 17.55
C ASN A 114 4.86 -5.81 17.45
N ALA A 115 5.57 -6.62 18.22
CA ALA A 115 7.03 -6.62 18.25
C ALA A 115 7.68 -6.89 16.87
N ALA A 116 7.04 -7.71 16.02
CA ALA A 116 7.56 -8.00 14.67
C ALA A 116 7.35 -6.87 13.67
N SER A 117 6.47 -5.92 13.96
CA SER A 117 6.13 -4.79 13.06
C SER A 117 6.41 -3.41 13.66
N CYS A 118 6.82 -3.31 14.94
CA CYS A 118 7.04 -2.04 15.64
C CYS A 118 8.13 -1.15 14.99
N HIS A 119 9.01 -1.72 14.18
CA HIS A 119 10.05 -0.99 13.44
C HIS A 119 9.53 -0.24 12.20
N ARG A 120 8.27 -0.45 11.82
CA ARG A 120 7.63 0.27 10.71
C ARG A 120 7.30 1.70 11.14
N VAL A 121 7.80 2.68 10.40
CA VAL A 121 7.65 4.11 10.69
C VAL A 121 6.54 4.72 9.86
N LEU A 122 6.64 4.54 8.54
CA LEU A 122 5.64 5.01 7.59
C LEU A 122 5.12 3.82 6.78
N PHE A 123 3.84 3.87 6.50
CA PHE A 123 3.17 3.03 5.52
C PHE A 123 3.04 3.81 4.22
N TRP A 124 3.23 3.14 3.07
CA TRP A 124 2.95 3.70 1.77
C TRP A 124 2.13 2.75 0.91
N MET A 125 1.31 3.31 0.03
CA MET A 125 0.47 2.56 -0.89
C MET A 125 0.28 3.34 -2.18
N ILE A 126 0.50 2.68 -3.33
CA ILE A 126 0.17 3.20 -4.67
C ILE A 126 -1.04 2.44 -5.18
N TYR A 127 -2.08 3.15 -5.59
CA TYR A 127 -3.18 2.58 -6.36
C TYR A 127 -2.72 2.36 -7.81
N LEU A 128 -2.81 1.13 -8.30
CA LEU A 128 -2.38 0.78 -9.67
C LEU A 128 -3.50 0.93 -10.69
N ASN A 129 -4.74 1.04 -10.24
CA ASN A 129 -5.89 1.34 -11.10
C ASN A 129 -6.90 2.25 -10.38
N THR A 130 -7.75 2.89 -11.18
CA THR A 130 -8.91 3.63 -10.68
C THR A 130 -10.07 2.67 -10.51
N THR A 131 -10.85 2.86 -9.43
CA THR A 131 -12.11 2.16 -9.20
C THR A 131 -13.28 3.14 -9.29
N SER A 132 -14.48 2.63 -9.48
CA SER A 132 -15.71 3.41 -9.46
C SER A 132 -15.88 4.14 -8.13
N GLU A 133 -16.60 5.24 -8.12
CA GLU A 133 -16.82 6.06 -6.93
C GLU A 133 -17.34 5.23 -5.75
N GLY A 134 -16.68 5.35 -4.60
CA GLY A 134 -16.97 4.62 -3.37
C GLY A 134 -16.44 3.19 -3.30
N GLU A 135 -15.99 2.61 -4.41
CA GLU A 135 -15.47 1.23 -4.46
C GLU A 135 -14.03 1.15 -3.94
N GLY A 136 -13.76 0.23 -3.03
CA GLY A 136 -12.40 -0.10 -2.59
C GLY A 136 -11.61 1.02 -1.91
N THR A 137 -12.28 2.02 -1.38
CA THR A 137 -11.65 3.18 -0.72
C THR A 137 -10.79 2.75 0.47
N THR A 138 -9.76 3.52 0.80
CA THR A 138 -9.01 3.39 2.04
C THR A 138 -9.47 4.46 3.02
N GLU A 139 -9.79 4.06 4.25
CA GLU A 139 -10.44 4.92 5.25
C GLU A 139 -9.65 4.95 6.55
N TRP A 140 -9.41 6.14 7.10
CA TRP A 140 -8.75 6.39 8.39
C TRP A 140 -9.76 6.86 9.41
N ILE A 141 -9.96 6.06 10.48
CA ILE A 141 -11.03 6.28 11.44
C ILE A 141 -10.85 7.57 12.25
N TYR A 142 -9.63 7.85 12.73
CA TYR A 142 -9.39 8.99 13.62
C TYR A 142 -9.25 10.32 12.87
N GLN A 143 -8.82 10.29 11.63
CA GLN A 143 -8.70 11.47 10.78
C GLN A 143 -10.00 11.81 10.05
N GLY A 144 -10.95 10.86 9.97
CA GLY A 144 -12.18 11.02 9.20
C GLY A 144 -11.91 11.15 7.69
N VAL A 145 -10.79 10.61 7.20
CA VAL A 145 -10.37 10.68 5.80
C VAL A 145 -10.73 9.39 5.09
N LYS A 146 -11.20 9.53 3.84
CA LYS A 146 -11.47 8.43 2.94
C LYS A 146 -10.90 8.75 1.57
N GLU A 147 -9.99 7.90 1.09
CA GLU A 147 -9.31 8.07 -0.19
C GLU A 147 -9.83 7.09 -1.24
N GLN A 148 -10.22 7.64 -2.38
CA GLN A 148 -10.66 6.89 -3.56
C GLN A 148 -9.43 6.34 -4.29
N PRO A 149 -9.43 5.05 -4.72
CA PRO A 149 -8.40 4.54 -5.62
C PRO A 149 -8.41 5.29 -6.96
N GLU A 150 -7.28 5.91 -7.27
CA GLU A 150 -7.00 6.56 -8.56
C GLU A 150 -5.64 6.08 -9.06
N GLN A 151 -5.58 5.68 -10.31
CA GLN A 151 -4.36 5.12 -10.92
C GLN A 151 -3.16 6.07 -10.75
N GLY A 152 -2.07 5.52 -10.24
CA GLY A 152 -0.81 6.26 -10.02
C GLY A 152 -0.80 7.14 -8.76
N LYS A 153 -1.87 7.18 -7.95
CA LYS A 153 -1.91 7.93 -6.68
C LYS A 153 -1.15 7.18 -5.59
N LEU A 154 -0.21 7.87 -4.94
CA LEU A 154 0.52 7.39 -3.77
C LEU A 154 -0.04 8.02 -2.50
N ILE A 155 -0.17 7.21 -1.46
CA ILE A 155 -0.47 7.63 -0.10
C ILE A 155 0.69 7.26 0.81
N ILE A 156 1.06 8.17 1.72
CA ILE A 156 2.04 7.94 2.78
C ILE A 156 1.45 8.42 4.10
N CYS A 157 1.52 7.58 5.14
CA CYS A 157 1.10 7.98 6.49
C CYS A 157 1.89 7.22 7.57
N PRO A 158 1.87 7.68 8.84
CA PRO A 158 2.45 6.94 9.96
C PRO A 158 1.87 5.53 10.10
N SER A 159 2.74 4.58 10.49
CA SER A 159 2.36 3.17 10.63
C SER A 159 1.68 2.82 11.95
N GLY A 160 1.71 3.73 12.94
CA GLY A 160 1.22 3.49 14.30
C GLY A 160 -0.30 3.57 14.44
N PHE A 161 -0.78 3.24 15.64
CA PHE A 161 -2.21 3.17 15.99
C PHE A 161 -2.99 4.49 15.79
N THR A 162 -2.32 5.63 15.78
CA THR A 162 -2.94 6.92 15.46
C THR A 162 -3.50 7.00 14.05
N HIS A 163 -2.97 6.17 13.14
CA HIS A 163 -3.40 6.08 11.74
C HIS A 163 -4.06 4.73 11.45
N THR A 164 -4.93 4.29 12.37
CA THR A 164 -5.76 3.10 12.18
C THR A 164 -6.66 3.29 10.96
N HIS A 165 -6.58 2.35 10.04
CA HIS A 165 -7.25 2.40 8.74
C HIS A 165 -7.79 1.03 8.33
N ARG A 166 -8.61 1.02 7.27
CA ARG A 166 -9.08 -0.19 6.61
C ARG A 166 -9.21 0.00 5.11
N GLY A 167 -9.21 -1.09 4.37
CA GLY A 167 -9.58 -1.13 2.96
C GLY A 167 -11.04 -1.56 2.82
N ASN A 168 -11.91 -0.64 2.42
CA ASN A 168 -13.30 -0.96 2.16
C ASN A 168 -13.42 -1.97 1.01
N PRO A 169 -14.45 -2.82 1.00
CA PRO A 169 -14.66 -3.79 -0.07
C PRO A 169 -14.92 -3.11 -1.41
N THR A 170 -14.64 -3.84 -2.47
CA THR A 170 -15.18 -3.55 -3.79
C THR A 170 -16.36 -4.47 -4.06
N TYR A 171 -17.34 -4.03 -4.82
CA TYR A 171 -18.50 -4.85 -5.19
C TYR A 171 -18.59 -5.07 -6.70
N LYS A 172 -17.97 -4.19 -7.49
CA LYS A 172 -17.98 -4.22 -8.96
C LYS A 172 -16.59 -4.32 -9.54
N ASP A 173 -15.64 -3.56 -8.98
CA ASP A 173 -14.32 -3.40 -9.55
C ASP A 173 -13.30 -4.34 -8.91
N THR A 174 -12.24 -4.65 -9.64
CA THR A 174 -11.05 -5.24 -9.05
C THR A 174 -10.06 -4.12 -8.73
N LYS A 175 -9.58 -4.06 -7.50
CA LYS A 175 -8.57 -3.09 -7.05
C LYS A 175 -7.19 -3.73 -7.01
N TYR A 176 -6.19 -3.01 -7.55
CA TYR A 176 -4.78 -3.37 -7.47
C TYR A 176 -3.99 -2.29 -6.74
N ILE A 177 -3.12 -2.71 -5.85
CA ILE A 177 -2.21 -1.82 -5.12
C ILE A 177 -0.80 -2.39 -5.06
N ALA A 178 0.18 -1.48 -5.02
CA ALA A 178 1.51 -1.75 -4.50
C ALA A 178 1.64 -1.12 -3.13
N THR A 179 2.19 -1.81 -2.14
CA THR A 179 2.31 -1.29 -0.77
C THR A 179 3.59 -1.77 -0.10
N GLY A 180 4.04 -1.01 0.89
CA GLY A 180 5.21 -1.34 1.68
C GLY A 180 5.36 -0.40 2.88
N TRP A 181 6.51 -0.51 3.52
CA TRP A 181 6.79 0.22 4.75
C TRP A 181 8.19 0.81 4.73
N PHE A 182 8.32 2.02 5.25
CA PHE A 182 9.60 2.54 5.67
C PHE A 182 9.87 2.04 7.09
N THR A 183 11.06 1.51 7.28
CA THR A 183 11.50 1.00 8.59
C THR A 183 12.71 1.80 9.06
N HIS A 184 12.90 1.93 10.37
CA HIS A 184 14.14 2.50 10.89
C HIS A 184 15.33 1.73 10.38
N GLN A 185 16.39 2.45 9.99
CA GLN A 185 17.70 1.83 9.79
C GLN A 185 18.29 1.55 11.16
N GLY A 186 18.76 0.31 11.38
CA GLY A 186 19.61 0.02 12.52
C GLY A 186 20.90 0.86 12.47
N GLU A 187 21.45 1.14 13.62
CA GLU A 187 22.80 1.72 13.76
C GLU A 187 23.85 0.82 13.16
#